data_77f48abae3110707b4d0d3a723e27724
#
_entry.id   77f48abae3110707b4d0d3a723e27724
#
_cell.length_a   1.000
_cell.length_b   1.000
_cell.length_c   1.000
_cell.angle_alpha   90.00
_cell.angle_beta   90.00
_cell.angle_gamma   90.00
#
_symmetry.space_group_name_H-M   'P 1'
#
loop_
_entity.id
_entity.type
_entity.pdbx_description
1 polymer ?
#
loop_
_entity_poly.entity_id
_entity_poly.type
_entity_poly.pdbx_seq_one_letter_code
_entity_poly.pdbx_strand_id
1 'polypeptide(L)'
;MTESGFPSNGVTAYAPASIGNFAAGFDLLGGALAPLDGSLLGDLVHAAPAAEASFQLEGPFAAALAGDTRPNLVLRAAGLYRDALKAQGRPAGPFALRLEKRLPVASGLGSSASSIVATLAALQALCGDPLGVPELLELAGRAEGSTSGGIHLDNVAPSLLGGLQLTVPGRDGKPAARRLPWPPDLLLVVTHPEFQLATAQSRAALPARPAWADTVDFAGNLAGFVHALHTGDRALLARCLRDPLVEAHRAPLVPGFRAAQAGALAAGAMGCTLSGSGPSIFAAVGDEADADVVAEALQHGFAQAGLASRTWICALDLEGARLLSPLPRPLFLEAQP
;
A
#
# COMPACT_ATOMS: atom_id res chain seq x y z
N MET A 1 10.24 -1.78 -31.79
CA MET A 1 9.11 -1.03 -31.25
C MET A 1 7.94 -1.99 -31.15
N THR A 2 7.30 -2.09 -29.99
CA THR A 2 6.04 -2.82 -29.84
C THR A 2 4.93 -2.05 -30.58
N GLU A 3 3.77 -2.66 -30.88
CA GLU A 3 2.63 -2.01 -31.55
C GLU A 3 2.19 -0.66 -30.94
N SER A 4 2.61 -0.35 -29.72
CA SER A 4 2.32 0.90 -28.98
C SER A 4 3.36 2.01 -29.19
N GLY A 5 4.43 1.81 -30.00
CA GLY A 5 5.51 2.80 -30.19
C GLY A 5 6.42 2.98 -28.98
N PHE A 6 6.31 2.17 -27.92
CA PHE A 6 7.15 2.25 -26.73
C PHE A 6 8.46 1.48 -26.93
N PRO A 7 9.64 1.96 -26.40
CA PRO A 7 10.91 1.26 -26.54
C PRO A 7 10.89 -0.16 -25.97
N SER A 8 11.43 -1.13 -26.73
CA SER A 8 11.45 -2.55 -26.34
C SER A 8 12.59 -2.94 -25.39
N ASN A 9 13.57 -2.03 -25.18
CA ASN A 9 14.77 -2.26 -24.37
C ASN A 9 14.62 -1.76 -22.92
N GLY A 10 13.42 -1.81 -22.38
CA GLY A 10 13.12 -1.31 -21.04
C GLY A 10 13.01 -2.42 -20.00
N VAL A 11 12.67 -1.99 -18.80
CA VAL A 11 12.41 -2.81 -17.61
C VAL A 11 10.95 -2.62 -17.18
N THR A 12 10.27 -3.72 -16.84
CA THR A 12 8.94 -3.67 -16.22
C THR A 12 9.06 -4.06 -14.77
N ALA A 13 8.60 -3.20 -13.88
CA ALA A 13 8.49 -3.46 -12.46
C ALA A 13 7.03 -3.48 -12.01
N TYR A 14 6.75 -4.32 -11.03
CA TYR A 14 5.50 -4.42 -10.30
C TYR A 14 5.71 -3.96 -8.88
N ALA A 15 4.70 -3.31 -8.29
CA ALA A 15 4.65 -3.04 -6.87
C ALA A 15 3.24 -3.39 -6.32
N PRO A 16 3.15 -4.19 -5.25
CA PRO A 16 1.87 -4.65 -4.72
C PRO A 16 1.06 -3.53 -4.09
N ALA A 17 -0.26 -3.75 -4.03
CA ALA A 17 -1.17 -3.02 -3.16
C ALA A 17 -0.76 -3.20 -1.70
N SER A 18 -1.21 -2.29 -0.85
CA SER A 18 -0.91 -2.33 0.58
C SER A 18 -2.09 -1.87 1.44
N ILE A 19 -2.15 -2.42 2.65
CA ILE A 19 -2.97 -1.93 3.74
C ILE A 19 -2.12 -0.99 4.57
N GLY A 20 -2.38 0.31 4.51
CA GLY A 20 -1.78 1.28 5.43
C GLY A 20 -2.52 1.29 6.78
N ASN A 21 -1.89 1.87 7.79
CA ASN A 21 -2.38 1.95 9.18
C ASN A 21 -2.54 0.61 9.91
N PHE A 22 -2.45 -0.48 9.29
CA PHE A 22 -2.70 -1.87 9.65
C PHE A 22 -3.16 -2.08 11.11
N ALA A 23 -4.48 -2.11 11.35
CA ALA A 23 -5.11 -2.07 12.67
C ALA A 23 -4.75 -0.77 13.45
N ALA A 24 -4.11 -0.87 14.62
CA ALA A 24 -3.71 0.27 15.44
C ALA A 24 -2.37 0.92 15.00
N GLY A 25 -1.96 0.73 13.77
CA GLY A 25 -0.67 1.23 13.28
C GLY A 25 -0.75 2.52 12.48
N PHE A 26 -1.58 3.47 12.89
CA PHE A 26 -1.78 4.73 12.16
C PHE A 26 -0.46 5.43 11.81
N ASP A 27 -0.22 5.67 10.51
CA ASP A 27 0.99 6.23 9.93
C ASP A 27 2.30 5.44 10.23
N LEU A 28 2.21 4.24 10.85
CA LEU A 28 3.36 3.44 11.31
C LEU A 28 3.42 2.04 10.70
N LEU A 29 2.27 1.35 10.57
CA LEU A 29 2.21 -0.02 10.11
C LEU A 29 1.59 -0.14 8.73
N GLY A 30 2.15 -1.03 7.91
CA GLY A 30 1.54 -1.39 6.64
C GLY A 30 1.90 -2.79 6.18
N GLY A 31 0.96 -3.43 5.47
CA GLY A 31 1.12 -4.79 4.95
C GLY A 31 0.93 -4.84 3.43
N ALA A 32 1.83 -5.51 2.71
CA ALA A 32 1.70 -5.76 1.28
C ALA A 32 0.76 -6.93 1.00
N LEU A 33 0.02 -6.89 -0.11
CA LEU A 33 -1.03 -7.85 -0.44
C LEU A 33 -0.67 -8.74 -1.62
N ALA A 34 -0.86 -10.05 -1.46
CA ALA A 34 -0.78 -11.05 -2.51
C ALA A 34 -2.08 -11.86 -2.57
N PRO A 35 -2.94 -11.69 -3.60
CA PRO A 35 -4.13 -12.51 -3.78
C PRO A 35 -3.78 -13.99 -3.92
N LEU A 36 -4.58 -14.87 -3.29
CA LEU A 36 -4.36 -16.32 -3.33
C LEU A 36 -4.59 -16.93 -4.71
N ASP A 37 -5.38 -16.28 -5.56
CA ASP A 37 -5.62 -16.70 -6.95
C ASP A 37 -4.42 -16.45 -7.88
N GLY A 38 -3.33 -15.90 -7.36
CA GLY A 38 -2.10 -15.57 -8.10
C GLY A 38 -2.22 -14.33 -8.98
N SER A 39 -3.34 -13.61 -8.95
CA SER A 39 -3.48 -12.36 -9.67
C SER A 39 -2.58 -11.27 -9.09
N LEU A 40 -2.10 -10.37 -9.96
CA LEU A 40 -1.30 -9.22 -9.52
C LEU A 40 -2.24 -8.10 -9.06
N LEU A 41 -2.29 -7.87 -7.76
CA LEU A 41 -2.99 -6.73 -7.15
C LEU A 41 -1.99 -5.61 -6.88
N GLY A 42 -1.72 -4.79 -7.88
CA GLY A 42 -0.71 -3.72 -7.84
C GLY A 42 -0.49 -3.09 -9.20
N ASP A 43 0.22 -1.98 -9.26
CA ASP A 43 0.51 -1.28 -10.50
C ASP A 43 1.80 -1.79 -11.15
N LEU A 44 1.87 -1.60 -12.47
CA LEU A 44 3.06 -1.89 -13.27
C LEU A 44 3.62 -0.60 -13.85
N VAL A 45 4.95 -0.47 -13.84
CA VAL A 45 5.63 0.59 -14.58
C VAL A 45 6.66 -0.03 -15.50
N HIS A 46 6.57 0.33 -16.76
CA HIS A 46 7.61 0.09 -17.74
C HIS A 46 8.44 1.34 -17.90
N ALA A 47 9.77 1.21 -17.78
CA ALA A 47 10.74 2.30 -17.96
C ALA A 47 11.79 1.93 -19.01
N ALA A 48 12.11 2.87 -19.89
CA ALA A 48 13.18 2.69 -20.89
C ALA A 48 14.00 3.98 -21.02
N PRO A 49 15.28 3.91 -21.43
CA PRO A 49 16.05 5.08 -21.82
C PRO A 49 15.39 5.76 -23.02
N ALA A 50 15.39 7.10 -23.05
CA ALA A 50 14.81 7.86 -24.15
C ALA A 50 15.63 9.11 -24.46
N ALA A 51 15.49 9.65 -25.68
CA ALA A 51 16.07 10.94 -26.04
C ALA A 51 15.36 12.10 -25.34
N GLU A 52 14.05 11.97 -25.17
CA GLU A 52 13.18 12.93 -24.47
C GLU A 52 12.28 12.19 -23.49
N ALA A 53 11.93 12.86 -22.37
CA ALA A 53 11.03 12.31 -21.38
C ALA A 53 9.62 12.15 -21.96
N SER A 54 9.01 10.99 -21.77
CA SER A 54 7.62 10.73 -22.17
C SER A 54 6.88 9.93 -21.12
N PHE A 55 5.56 10.06 -21.10
CA PHE A 55 4.69 9.34 -20.19
C PHE A 55 3.45 8.83 -20.91
N GLN A 56 3.13 7.56 -20.69
CA GLN A 56 1.90 6.91 -21.14
C GLN A 56 1.15 6.35 -19.94
N LEU A 57 -0.17 6.42 -19.99
CA LEU A 57 -1.05 5.91 -18.95
C LEU A 57 -2.04 4.93 -19.58
N GLU A 58 -2.08 3.72 -19.06
CA GLU A 58 -2.98 2.65 -19.50
C GLU A 58 -3.51 1.85 -18.30
N GLY A 59 -4.34 0.85 -18.57
CA GLY A 59 -4.90 -0.03 -17.54
C GLY A 59 -6.33 0.30 -17.15
N PRO A 60 -6.97 -0.59 -16.37
CA PRO A 60 -8.40 -0.52 -16.06
C PRO A 60 -8.82 0.75 -15.28
N PHE A 61 -7.90 1.36 -14.54
CA PHE A 61 -8.18 2.58 -13.77
C PHE A 61 -7.51 3.84 -14.34
N ALA A 62 -6.96 3.78 -15.56
CA ALA A 62 -6.34 4.94 -16.21
C ALA A 62 -7.31 6.11 -16.39
N ALA A 63 -8.56 5.83 -16.74
CA ALA A 63 -9.60 6.84 -16.93
C ALA A 63 -9.84 7.70 -15.68
N ALA A 64 -9.65 7.15 -14.48
CA ALA A 64 -9.80 7.88 -13.21
C ALA A 64 -8.71 8.94 -12.99
N LEU A 65 -7.59 8.86 -13.72
CA LEU A 65 -6.49 9.84 -13.70
C LEU A 65 -6.51 10.75 -14.94
N ALA A 66 -7.34 10.46 -15.93
CA ALA A 66 -7.47 11.28 -17.12
C ALA A 66 -8.07 12.65 -16.75
N GLY A 67 -7.33 13.73 -17.04
CA GLY A 67 -7.75 15.08 -16.68
C GLY A 67 -7.44 15.50 -15.24
N ASP A 68 -6.77 14.67 -14.46
CA ASP A 68 -6.27 15.08 -13.13
C ASP A 68 -5.22 16.18 -13.28
N THR A 69 -5.49 17.34 -12.68
CA THR A 69 -4.59 18.52 -12.71
C THR A 69 -3.50 18.47 -11.66
N ARG A 70 -3.54 17.48 -10.74
CA ARG A 70 -2.51 17.30 -9.73
C ARG A 70 -1.19 16.80 -10.36
N PRO A 71 -0.04 17.08 -9.73
CA PRO A 71 1.24 16.61 -10.23
C PRO A 71 1.24 15.09 -10.39
N ASN A 72 1.66 14.61 -11.57
CA ASN A 72 1.76 13.17 -11.85
C ASN A 72 2.84 12.54 -10.95
N LEU A 73 2.43 11.58 -10.11
CA LEU A 73 3.31 10.96 -9.11
C LEU A 73 4.43 10.12 -9.74
N VAL A 74 4.19 9.50 -10.90
CA VAL A 74 5.21 8.74 -11.66
C VAL A 74 6.31 9.68 -12.16
N LEU A 75 5.92 10.79 -12.78
CA LEU A 75 6.87 11.80 -13.26
C LEU A 75 7.63 12.46 -12.10
N ARG A 76 6.94 12.70 -10.99
CA ARG A 76 7.56 13.25 -9.76
C ARG A 76 8.57 12.27 -9.18
N ALA A 77 8.24 10.99 -9.03
CA ALA A 77 9.15 9.95 -8.54
C ALA A 77 10.38 9.85 -9.44
N ALA A 78 10.19 9.86 -10.76
CA ALA A 78 11.31 9.84 -11.72
C ALA A 78 12.18 11.10 -11.63
N GLY A 79 11.61 12.29 -11.43
CA GLY A 79 12.34 13.52 -11.19
C GLY A 79 13.23 13.43 -9.94
N LEU A 80 12.63 13.04 -8.80
CA LEU A 80 13.35 12.87 -7.54
C LEU A 80 14.49 11.82 -7.67
N TYR A 81 14.23 10.73 -8.38
CA TYR A 81 15.23 9.70 -8.63
C TYR A 81 16.43 10.24 -9.43
N ARG A 82 16.16 10.98 -10.51
CA ARG A 82 17.22 11.61 -11.31
C ARG A 82 18.03 12.63 -10.51
N ASP A 83 17.39 13.42 -9.67
CA ASP A 83 18.05 14.40 -8.81
C ASP A 83 18.96 13.70 -7.79
N ALA A 84 18.53 12.57 -7.22
CA ALA A 84 19.34 11.76 -6.31
C ALA A 84 20.59 11.20 -7.01
N LEU A 85 20.45 10.66 -8.23
CA LEU A 85 21.60 10.18 -9.00
C LEU A 85 22.57 11.32 -9.37
N LYS A 86 22.04 12.47 -9.76
CA LYS A 86 22.86 13.65 -10.06
C LYS A 86 23.65 14.11 -8.84
N ALA A 87 23.07 14.09 -7.65
CA ALA A 87 23.75 14.41 -6.39
C ALA A 87 24.89 13.44 -6.08
N GLN A 88 24.83 12.20 -6.55
CA GLN A 88 25.88 11.19 -6.44
C GLN A 88 26.91 11.23 -7.60
N GLY A 89 26.83 12.23 -8.49
CA GLY A 89 27.70 12.31 -9.65
C GLY A 89 27.41 11.29 -10.76
N ARG A 90 26.24 10.67 -10.76
CA ARG A 90 25.75 9.64 -11.70
C ARG A 90 24.54 10.14 -12.50
N PRO A 91 24.67 11.16 -13.36
CA PRO A 91 23.51 11.72 -14.04
C PRO A 91 22.86 10.68 -14.96
N ALA A 92 21.54 10.53 -14.82
CA ALA A 92 20.74 9.71 -15.72
C ALA A 92 20.07 10.60 -16.78
N GLY A 93 19.90 10.05 -17.97
CA GLY A 93 19.16 10.68 -19.08
C GLY A 93 17.65 10.75 -18.82
N PRO A 94 16.89 11.29 -19.79
CA PRO A 94 15.44 11.20 -19.74
C PRO A 94 14.98 9.75 -19.94
N PHE A 95 13.78 9.46 -19.39
CA PHE A 95 13.15 8.15 -19.48
C PHE A 95 11.82 8.24 -20.20
N ALA A 96 11.49 7.22 -20.99
CA ALA A 96 10.12 6.91 -21.37
C ALA A 96 9.50 6.06 -20.27
N LEU A 97 8.34 6.46 -19.77
CA LEU A 97 7.63 5.78 -18.68
C LEU A 97 6.21 5.43 -19.14
N ARG A 98 5.75 4.22 -18.80
CA ARG A 98 4.39 3.78 -19.02
C ARG A 98 3.86 3.15 -17.74
N LEU A 99 2.79 3.74 -17.19
CA LEU A 99 2.07 3.24 -16.03
C LEU A 99 0.85 2.42 -16.50
N GLU A 100 0.79 1.16 -16.13
CA GLU A 100 -0.44 0.37 -16.15
C GLU A 100 -1.14 0.51 -14.80
N LYS A 101 -2.17 1.36 -14.74
CA LYS A 101 -2.93 1.64 -13.52
C LYS A 101 -3.93 0.54 -13.24
N ARG A 102 -3.61 -0.36 -12.33
CA ARG A 102 -4.38 -1.56 -11.99
C ARG A 102 -5.12 -1.45 -10.66
N LEU A 103 -4.75 -0.48 -9.81
CA LEU A 103 -5.43 -0.21 -8.54
C LEU A 103 -6.41 0.95 -8.65
N PRO A 104 -7.61 0.82 -8.02
CA PRO A 104 -8.56 1.93 -7.95
C PRO A 104 -7.94 3.15 -7.27
N VAL A 105 -8.25 4.34 -7.78
CA VAL A 105 -7.76 5.61 -7.21
C VAL A 105 -8.57 5.96 -5.97
N ALA A 106 -7.93 6.51 -4.93
CA ALA A 106 -8.56 6.88 -3.66
C ALA A 106 -9.31 5.70 -2.97
N SER A 107 -8.73 4.52 -3.07
CA SER A 107 -9.32 3.25 -2.61
C SER A 107 -8.93 2.84 -1.19
N GLY A 108 -7.87 3.40 -0.61
CA GLY A 108 -7.28 2.89 0.62
C GLY A 108 -6.38 1.65 0.46
N LEU A 109 -6.05 1.27 -0.78
CA LEU A 109 -5.19 0.12 -1.11
C LEU A 109 -3.75 0.51 -1.47
N GLY A 110 -3.27 1.65 -1.03
CA GLY A 110 -1.93 2.13 -1.35
C GLY A 110 -1.70 2.43 -2.84
N SER A 111 -2.76 2.84 -3.56
CA SER A 111 -2.75 3.00 -5.02
C SER A 111 -1.69 4.00 -5.51
N SER A 112 -1.46 5.10 -4.80
CA SER A 112 -0.38 6.07 -5.08
C SER A 112 0.99 5.46 -4.82
N ALA A 113 1.16 4.82 -3.64
CA ALA A 113 2.41 4.20 -3.23
C ALA A 113 2.83 3.12 -4.23
N SER A 114 1.90 2.26 -4.68
CA SER A 114 2.17 1.25 -5.71
C SER A 114 2.71 1.85 -7.01
N SER A 115 2.09 2.91 -7.54
CA SER A 115 2.58 3.59 -8.76
C SER A 115 3.98 4.20 -8.56
N ILE A 116 4.22 4.87 -7.42
CA ILE A 116 5.52 5.47 -7.07
C ILE A 116 6.60 4.40 -6.94
N VAL A 117 6.32 3.36 -6.18
CA VAL A 117 7.27 2.28 -5.89
C VAL A 117 7.61 1.49 -7.16
N ALA A 118 6.60 1.14 -7.99
CA ALA A 118 6.86 0.50 -9.28
C ALA A 118 7.74 1.38 -10.19
N THR A 119 7.55 2.71 -10.17
CA THR A 119 8.40 3.64 -10.91
C THR A 119 9.84 3.60 -10.42
N LEU A 120 10.05 3.73 -9.10
CA LEU A 120 11.39 3.71 -8.53
C LEU A 120 12.09 2.36 -8.76
N ALA A 121 11.35 1.25 -8.64
CA ALA A 121 11.86 -0.10 -8.89
C ALA A 121 12.32 -0.28 -10.35
N ALA A 122 11.52 0.17 -11.32
CA ALA A 122 11.89 0.10 -12.73
C ALA A 122 13.14 0.95 -13.05
N LEU A 123 13.19 2.18 -12.50
CA LEU A 123 14.34 3.08 -12.71
C LEU A 123 15.61 2.57 -12.01
N GLN A 124 15.46 2.01 -10.80
CA GLN A 124 16.55 1.41 -10.03
C GLN A 124 17.22 0.30 -10.86
N ALA A 125 16.44 -0.65 -11.36
CA ALA A 125 16.97 -1.73 -12.18
C ALA A 125 17.53 -1.24 -13.51
N LEU A 126 16.90 -0.26 -14.15
CA LEU A 126 17.36 0.32 -15.42
C LEU A 126 18.73 1.02 -15.27
N CYS A 127 19.00 1.61 -14.09
CA CYS A 127 20.26 2.31 -13.80
C CYS A 127 21.29 1.44 -13.07
N GLY A 128 21.07 0.13 -12.90
CA GLY A 128 22.00 -0.80 -12.28
C GLY A 128 22.00 -0.74 -10.74
N ASP A 129 20.82 -0.59 -10.13
CA ASP A 129 20.56 -0.65 -8.70
C ASP A 129 21.46 0.28 -7.82
N PRO A 130 21.55 1.60 -8.13
CA PRO A 130 22.53 2.49 -7.50
C PRO A 130 22.16 2.98 -6.10
N LEU A 131 20.87 2.90 -5.69
CA LEU A 131 20.37 3.43 -4.42
C LEU A 131 20.08 2.30 -3.44
N GLY A 132 20.34 2.55 -2.16
CA GLY A 132 19.94 1.65 -1.07
C GLY A 132 18.48 1.80 -0.67
N VAL A 133 18.02 0.88 0.20
CA VAL A 133 16.64 0.89 0.73
C VAL A 133 16.28 2.22 1.42
N PRO A 134 17.14 2.80 2.29
CA PRO A 134 16.80 4.06 2.96
C PRO A 134 16.56 5.22 1.97
N GLU A 135 17.38 5.31 0.93
CA GLU A 135 17.25 6.34 -0.11
C GLU A 135 15.95 6.15 -0.90
N LEU A 136 15.61 4.91 -1.28
CA LEU A 136 14.38 4.62 -2.01
C LEU A 136 13.12 4.91 -1.17
N LEU A 137 13.13 4.55 0.13
CA LEU A 137 12.07 4.90 1.05
C LEU A 137 11.89 6.42 1.19
N GLU A 138 13.00 7.15 1.30
CA GLU A 138 12.97 8.62 1.36
C GLU A 138 12.38 9.23 0.08
N LEU A 139 12.84 8.78 -1.10
CA LEU A 139 12.34 9.28 -2.38
C LEU A 139 10.85 8.97 -2.57
N ALA A 140 10.43 7.75 -2.24
CA ALA A 140 9.04 7.34 -2.34
C ALA A 140 8.15 8.14 -1.37
N GLY A 141 8.58 8.30 -0.11
CA GLY A 141 7.88 9.13 0.88
C GLY A 141 7.77 10.60 0.47
N ARG A 142 8.80 11.18 -0.13
CA ARG A 142 8.78 12.56 -0.68
C ARG A 142 7.85 12.69 -1.89
N ALA A 143 7.75 11.66 -2.72
CA ALA A 143 6.81 11.64 -3.84
C ALA A 143 5.36 11.58 -3.33
N GLU A 144 5.07 10.66 -2.39
CA GLU A 144 3.75 10.49 -1.78
C GLU A 144 3.32 11.72 -0.97
N GLY A 145 4.22 12.28 -0.18
CA GLY A 145 3.98 13.44 0.68
C GLY A 145 3.53 14.71 -0.05
N SER A 146 3.74 14.77 -1.36
CA SER A 146 3.27 15.90 -2.17
C SER A 146 1.75 15.99 -2.28
N THR A 147 1.05 14.89 -2.01
CA THR A 147 -0.43 14.81 -2.10
C THR A 147 -1.08 14.65 -0.73
N SER A 148 -0.33 14.15 0.27
CA SER A 148 -0.86 13.81 1.60
C SER A 148 -0.52 14.83 2.71
N GLY A 149 0.32 15.83 2.40
CA GLY A 149 0.70 16.88 3.35
C GLY A 149 1.76 16.47 4.38
N GLY A 150 2.39 15.30 4.22
CA GLY A 150 3.46 14.78 5.08
C GLY A 150 4.08 13.52 4.48
N ILE A 151 5.26 13.11 4.96
CA ILE A 151 5.89 11.85 4.57
C ILE A 151 5.24 10.72 5.38
N HIS A 152 4.50 9.87 4.68
CA HIS A 152 3.86 8.67 5.23
C HIS A 152 4.41 7.45 4.49
N LEU A 153 4.86 6.44 5.23
CA LEU A 153 5.55 5.28 4.68
C LEU A 153 4.80 3.98 4.89
N ASP A 154 3.68 4.02 5.59
CA ASP A 154 2.85 2.87 5.92
C ASP A 154 2.30 2.12 4.70
N ASN A 155 2.19 2.79 3.54
CA ASN A 155 1.90 2.14 2.26
C ASN A 155 3.16 1.93 1.40
N VAL A 156 4.11 2.86 1.44
CA VAL A 156 5.34 2.81 0.66
C VAL A 156 6.24 1.66 1.08
N ALA A 157 6.47 1.52 2.40
CA ALA A 157 7.39 0.50 2.92
C ALA A 157 6.95 -0.93 2.59
N PRO A 158 5.69 -1.35 2.83
CA PRO A 158 5.27 -2.70 2.46
C PRO A 158 5.23 -2.90 0.94
N SER A 159 4.81 -1.91 0.14
CA SER A 159 4.82 -2.02 -1.31
C SER A 159 6.24 -2.21 -1.87
N LEU A 160 7.25 -1.56 -1.25
CA LEU A 160 8.65 -1.67 -1.64
C LEU A 160 9.32 -2.97 -1.14
N LEU A 161 9.12 -3.32 0.14
CA LEU A 161 9.90 -4.34 0.84
C LEU A 161 9.13 -5.65 1.08
N GLY A 162 7.83 -5.65 0.84
CA GLY A 162 6.94 -6.76 1.17
C GLY A 162 6.71 -6.95 2.66
N GLY A 163 5.83 -7.90 3.00
CA GLY A 163 5.48 -8.25 4.37
C GLY A 163 4.73 -7.18 5.13
N LEU A 164 4.67 -7.34 6.45
CA LEU A 164 4.17 -6.35 7.39
C LEU A 164 5.36 -5.48 7.86
N GLN A 165 5.28 -4.18 7.61
CA GLN A 165 6.36 -3.24 7.91
C GLN A 165 5.95 -2.28 9.04
N LEU A 166 6.85 -2.11 10.00
CA LEU A 166 6.82 -1.03 10.99
C LEU A 166 7.80 0.06 10.53
N THR A 167 7.30 1.26 10.32
CA THR A 167 8.12 2.41 9.94
C THR A 167 8.43 3.26 11.17
N VAL A 168 9.70 3.55 11.36
CA VAL A 168 10.21 4.34 12.50
C VAL A 168 11.27 5.32 12.00
N PRO A 169 11.52 6.43 12.71
CA PRO A 169 12.68 7.26 12.43
C PRO A 169 13.98 6.45 12.61
N GLY A 170 14.87 6.50 11.64
CA GLY A 170 16.21 5.95 11.74
C GLY A 170 17.11 6.80 12.65
N ARG A 171 18.29 6.26 12.99
CA ARG A 171 19.27 6.96 13.89
C ARG A 171 19.81 8.27 13.31
N ASP A 172 19.86 8.37 12.00
CA ASP A 172 20.32 9.53 11.22
C ASP A 172 19.16 10.47 10.78
N GLY A 173 17.95 10.24 11.32
CA GLY A 173 16.74 10.97 10.94
C GLY A 173 16.13 10.52 9.60
N LYS A 174 16.78 9.58 8.90
CA LYS A 174 16.20 8.98 7.71
C LYS A 174 15.13 7.96 8.07
N PRO A 175 14.15 7.71 7.18
CA PRO A 175 13.14 6.70 7.43
C PRO A 175 13.75 5.30 7.47
N ALA A 176 13.28 4.47 8.40
CA ALA A 176 13.65 3.06 8.51
C ALA A 176 12.38 2.21 8.59
N ALA A 177 12.40 1.07 7.91
CA ALA A 177 11.36 0.06 8.01
C ALA A 177 11.90 -1.18 8.71
N ARG A 178 11.04 -1.86 9.46
CA ARG A 178 11.32 -3.12 10.14
C ARG A 178 10.22 -4.11 9.84
N ARG A 179 10.58 -5.27 9.31
CA ARG A 179 9.62 -6.33 9.06
C ARG A 179 9.16 -6.93 10.38
N LEU A 180 7.85 -6.98 10.57
CA LEU A 180 7.23 -7.71 11.67
C LEU A 180 6.85 -9.12 11.21
N PRO A 181 6.92 -10.14 12.11
CA PRO A 181 6.42 -11.45 11.80
C PRO A 181 4.90 -11.37 11.59
N TRP A 182 4.40 -12.11 10.58
CA TRP A 182 2.97 -12.33 10.38
C TRP A 182 2.73 -13.82 10.31
N PRO A 183 1.76 -14.36 11.05
CA PRO A 183 1.47 -15.77 11.01
C PRO A 183 1.08 -16.23 9.60
N PRO A 184 1.77 -17.22 9.01
CA PRO A 184 1.57 -17.59 7.60
C PRO A 184 0.20 -18.21 7.31
N ASP A 185 -0.48 -18.70 8.33
CA ASP A 185 -1.82 -19.27 8.29
C ASP A 185 -2.94 -18.22 8.42
N LEU A 186 -2.60 -16.95 8.68
CA LEU A 186 -3.58 -15.87 8.69
C LEU A 186 -3.73 -15.24 7.31
N LEU A 187 -4.96 -15.22 6.83
CA LEU A 187 -5.37 -14.59 5.59
C LEU A 187 -6.01 -13.23 5.85
N LEU A 188 -5.98 -12.40 4.82
CA LEU A 188 -6.56 -11.07 4.81
C LEU A 188 -7.67 -11.02 3.75
N VAL A 189 -8.91 -10.85 4.18
CA VAL A 189 -10.04 -10.60 3.30
C VAL A 189 -10.17 -9.11 3.10
N VAL A 190 -9.86 -8.62 1.91
CA VAL A 190 -9.81 -7.19 1.59
C VAL A 190 -10.96 -6.84 0.66
N THR A 191 -11.83 -5.92 1.08
CA THR A 191 -13.00 -5.51 0.29
C THR A 191 -12.96 -4.02 -0.03
N HIS A 192 -13.07 -3.70 -1.32
CA HIS A 192 -13.17 -2.34 -1.82
C HIS A 192 -14.58 -2.06 -2.33
N PRO A 193 -15.37 -1.18 -1.67
CA PRO A 193 -16.64 -0.72 -2.21
C PRO A 193 -16.40 0.23 -3.39
N GLU A 194 -17.31 0.25 -4.35
CA GLU A 194 -17.30 1.21 -5.47
C GLU A 194 -17.65 2.62 -4.98
N PHE A 195 -16.75 3.16 -4.17
CA PHE A 195 -16.84 4.46 -3.53
C PHE A 195 -15.45 5.08 -3.44
N GLN A 196 -15.33 6.37 -3.66
CA GLN A 196 -14.05 7.09 -3.56
C GLN A 196 -14.02 7.96 -2.31
N LEU A 197 -12.94 7.85 -1.54
CA LEU A 197 -12.69 8.71 -0.38
C LEU A 197 -11.29 9.33 -0.50
N ALA A 198 -11.25 10.64 -0.70
CA ALA A 198 -9.97 11.35 -0.78
C ALA A 198 -9.22 11.28 0.55
N THR A 199 -7.93 10.93 0.50
CA THR A 199 -7.07 10.83 1.70
C THR A 199 -7.07 12.12 2.53
N ALA A 200 -7.08 13.27 1.86
CA ALA A 200 -7.16 14.57 2.53
C ALA A 200 -8.48 14.74 3.34
N GLN A 201 -9.61 14.29 2.80
CA GLN A 201 -10.90 14.31 3.49
C GLN A 201 -10.89 13.38 4.71
N SER A 202 -10.37 12.17 4.54
CA SER A 202 -10.23 11.19 5.64
C SER A 202 -9.30 11.70 6.74
N ARG A 203 -8.23 12.41 6.38
CA ARG A 203 -7.30 13.02 7.36
C ARG A 203 -7.92 14.23 8.06
N ALA A 204 -8.69 15.06 7.36
CA ALA A 204 -9.36 16.22 7.93
C ALA A 204 -10.44 15.84 8.96
N ALA A 205 -10.95 14.61 8.95
CA ALA A 205 -11.91 14.12 9.95
C ALA A 205 -11.26 13.83 11.32
N LEU A 206 -9.92 13.75 11.40
CA LEU A 206 -9.23 13.44 12.63
C LEU A 206 -9.13 14.65 13.56
N PRO A 207 -9.29 14.48 14.88
CA PRO A 207 -9.11 15.57 15.82
C PRO A 207 -7.66 16.03 15.87
N ALA A 208 -7.45 17.36 15.89
CA ALA A 208 -6.11 17.93 16.00
C ALA A 208 -5.44 17.57 17.34
N ARG A 209 -6.21 17.26 18.37
CA ARG A 209 -5.75 16.88 19.71
C ARG A 209 -6.65 15.77 20.24
N PRO A 210 -6.24 14.49 20.15
CA PRO A 210 -6.95 13.40 20.75
C PRO A 210 -6.91 13.48 22.29
N ALA A 211 -7.88 12.84 22.96
CA ALA A 211 -7.85 12.73 24.40
C ALA A 211 -6.71 11.82 24.89
N TRP A 212 -6.16 12.08 26.06
CA TRP A 212 -5.09 11.25 26.62
C TRP A 212 -5.49 9.78 26.79
N ALA A 213 -6.74 9.52 27.20
CA ALA A 213 -7.24 8.15 27.35
C ALA A 213 -7.20 7.39 26.02
N ASP A 214 -7.67 8.02 24.94
CA ASP A 214 -7.67 7.42 23.59
C ASP A 214 -6.24 7.19 23.09
N THR A 215 -5.33 8.13 23.38
CA THR A 215 -3.91 8.02 23.02
C THR A 215 -3.23 6.85 23.74
N VAL A 216 -3.53 6.66 25.04
CA VAL A 216 -3.00 5.54 25.82
C VAL A 216 -3.58 4.21 25.35
N ASP A 217 -4.89 4.13 25.05
CA ASP A 217 -5.51 2.93 24.49
C ASP A 217 -4.90 2.58 23.13
N PHE A 218 -4.72 3.57 22.25
CA PHE A 218 -4.04 3.39 20.96
C PHE A 218 -2.62 2.86 21.12
N ALA A 219 -1.80 3.49 21.98
CA ALA A 219 -0.42 3.07 22.22
C ALA A 219 -0.34 1.66 22.82
N GLY A 220 -1.22 1.36 23.79
CA GLY A 220 -1.32 0.03 24.39
C GLY A 220 -1.76 -1.03 23.39
N ASN A 221 -2.71 -0.70 22.51
CA ASN A 221 -3.16 -1.60 21.45
C ASN A 221 -2.07 -1.88 20.42
N LEU A 222 -1.32 -0.86 19.99
CA LEU A 222 -0.18 -1.03 19.08
C LEU A 222 0.92 -1.88 19.72
N ALA A 223 1.29 -1.59 20.97
CA ALA A 223 2.29 -2.38 21.70
C ALA A 223 1.86 -3.84 21.87
N GLY A 224 0.57 -4.07 22.22
CA GLY A 224 -0.01 -5.40 22.33
C GLY A 224 -0.02 -6.15 20.99
N PHE A 225 -0.33 -5.48 19.90
CA PHE A 225 -0.29 -6.03 18.55
C PHE A 225 1.13 -6.51 18.19
N VAL A 226 2.14 -5.65 18.36
CA VAL A 226 3.54 -6.00 18.08
C VAL A 226 4.02 -7.14 18.97
N HIS A 227 3.68 -7.10 20.28
CA HIS A 227 4.03 -8.18 21.21
C HIS A 227 3.39 -9.51 20.79
N ALA A 228 2.11 -9.51 20.46
CA ALA A 228 1.39 -10.70 20.04
C ALA A 228 2.00 -11.36 18.78
N LEU A 229 2.41 -10.55 17.82
CA LEU A 229 3.10 -11.05 16.62
C LEU A 229 4.42 -11.76 16.96
N HIS A 230 5.22 -11.20 17.87
CA HIS A 230 6.51 -11.77 18.25
C HIS A 230 6.41 -13.01 19.17
N THR A 231 5.33 -13.11 19.95
CA THR A 231 5.12 -14.21 20.89
C THR A 231 4.19 -15.30 20.37
N GLY A 232 3.50 -15.05 19.25
CA GLY A 232 2.49 -15.97 18.72
C GLY A 232 1.19 -15.99 19.54
N ASP A 233 0.93 -14.98 20.40
CA ASP A 233 -0.29 -14.89 21.20
C ASP A 233 -1.48 -14.50 20.33
N ARG A 234 -2.21 -15.51 19.82
CA ARG A 234 -3.38 -15.34 18.96
C ARG A 234 -4.53 -14.60 19.64
N ALA A 235 -4.73 -14.84 20.93
CA ALA A 235 -5.82 -14.21 21.68
C ALA A 235 -5.55 -12.72 21.86
N LEU A 236 -4.32 -12.34 22.15
CA LEU A 236 -3.90 -10.93 22.20
C LEU A 236 -3.95 -10.30 20.81
N LEU A 237 -3.47 -11.01 19.78
CA LEU A 237 -3.52 -10.51 18.40
C LEU A 237 -4.95 -10.16 17.98
N ALA A 238 -5.92 -11.05 18.21
CA ALA A 238 -7.32 -10.82 17.91
C ALA A 238 -7.87 -9.58 18.63
N ARG A 239 -7.55 -9.40 19.93
CA ARG A 239 -7.97 -8.21 20.69
C ARG A 239 -7.36 -6.91 20.14
N CYS A 240 -6.17 -6.98 19.55
CA CYS A 240 -5.43 -5.81 19.06
C CYS A 240 -5.64 -5.53 17.57
N LEU A 241 -6.34 -6.40 16.82
CA LEU A 241 -6.73 -6.18 15.42
C LEU A 241 -7.90 -5.19 15.31
N ARG A 242 -7.72 -4.02 15.87
CA ARG A 242 -8.69 -2.91 15.88
C ARG A 242 -7.97 -1.58 15.85
N ASP A 243 -8.64 -0.54 15.42
CA ASP A 243 -8.17 0.84 15.53
C ASP A 243 -9.01 1.60 16.57
N PRO A 244 -8.51 1.80 17.79
CA PRO A 244 -9.30 2.43 18.86
C PRO A 244 -9.41 3.96 18.74
N LEU A 245 -8.63 4.59 17.85
CA LEU A 245 -8.54 6.05 17.76
C LEU A 245 -9.08 6.59 16.44
N VAL A 246 -8.52 6.13 15.33
CA VAL A 246 -8.72 6.75 14.00
C VAL A 246 -10.02 6.27 13.35
N GLU A 247 -10.36 4.98 13.50
CA GLU A 247 -11.54 4.37 12.89
C GLU A 247 -12.85 5.07 13.30
N ALA A 248 -12.98 5.49 14.57
CA ALA A 248 -14.18 6.16 15.06
C ALA A 248 -14.50 7.44 14.25
N HIS A 249 -13.47 8.13 13.79
CA HIS A 249 -13.60 9.37 13.01
C HIS A 249 -13.75 9.13 11.50
N ARG A 250 -13.18 8.04 10.98
CA ARG A 250 -13.20 7.72 9.54
C ARG A 250 -14.39 6.87 9.13
N ALA A 251 -14.83 5.97 9.99
CA ALA A 251 -15.96 5.07 9.71
C ALA A 251 -17.24 5.78 9.22
N PRO A 252 -17.65 6.96 9.77
CA PRO A 252 -18.81 7.68 9.27
C PRO A 252 -18.69 8.19 7.82
N LEU A 253 -17.45 8.26 7.29
CA LEU A 253 -17.20 8.70 5.90
C LEU A 253 -17.38 7.56 4.89
N VAL A 254 -17.51 6.31 5.35
CA VAL A 254 -17.62 5.13 4.49
C VAL A 254 -18.99 4.50 4.65
N PRO A 255 -19.94 4.74 3.73
CA PRO A 255 -21.26 4.13 3.80
C PRO A 255 -21.15 2.60 3.81
N GLY A 256 -21.90 1.95 4.68
CA GLY A 256 -21.90 0.49 4.83
C GLY A 256 -20.78 -0.09 5.70
N PHE A 257 -19.77 0.70 6.10
CA PHE A 257 -18.63 0.21 6.87
C PHE A 257 -19.04 -0.56 8.13
N ARG A 258 -19.92 0.00 8.96
CA ARG A 258 -20.33 -0.63 10.22
C ARG A 258 -21.11 -1.94 10.02
N ALA A 259 -21.93 -2.01 8.98
CA ALA A 259 -22.65 -3.24 8.63
C ALA A 259 -21.68 -4.32 8.14
N ALA A 260 -20.76 -3.96 7.28
CA ALA A 260 -19.73 -4.86 6.76
C ALA A 260 -18.80 -5.37 7.89
N GLN A 261 -18.32 -4.47 8.78
CA GLN A 261 -17.50 -4.82 9.94
C GLN A 261 -18.22 -5.78 10.88
N ALA A 262 -19.46 -5.46 11.25
CA ALA A 262 -20.27 -6.32 12.14
C ALA A 262 -20.54 -7.69 11.50
N GLY A 263 -20.84 -7.73 10.20
CA GLY A 263 -21.02 -8.98 9.45
C GLY A 263 -19.76 -9.84 9.44
N ALA A 264 -18.60 -9.25 9.16
CA ALA A 264 -17.32 -9.96 9.15
C ALA A 264 -16.99 -10.55 10.54
N LEU A 265 -17.16 -9.78 11.61
CA LEU A 265 -16.91 -10.26 12.96
C LEU A 265 -17.89 -11.38 13.37
N ALA A 266 -19.17 -11.26 12.99
CA ALA A 266 -20.16 -12.31 13.22
C ALA A 266 -19.87 -13.59 12.40
N ALA A 267 -19.21 -13.44 11.23
CA ALA A 267 -18.76 -14.53 10.38
C ALA A 267 -17.43 -15.18 10.83
N GLY A 268 -16.86 -14.75 11.97
CA GLY A 268 -15.66 -15.37 12.56
C GLY A 268 -14.35 -14.64 12.29
N ALA A 269 -14.34 -13.46 11.68
CA ALA A 269 -13.12 -12.68 11.53
C ALA A 269 -12.50 -12.34 12.90
N MET A 270 -11.19 -12.49 13.04
CA MET A 270 -10.42 -12.14 14.23
C MET A 270 -10.45 -10.63 14.53
N GLY A 271 -10.55 -9.83 13.50
CA GLY A 271 -10.66 -8.38 13.54
C GLY A 271 -10.98 -7.85 12.15
N CYS A 272 -11.62 -6.68 12.09
CA CYS A 272 -11.99 -6.01 10.85
C CYS A 272 -11.92 -4.50 11.03
N THR A 273 -11.21 -3.79 10.15
CA THR A 273 -11.03 -2.34 10.22
C THR A 273 -10.76 -1.74 8.83
N LEU A 274 -10.61 -0.43 8.76
CA LEU A 274 -10.29 0.29 7.52
C LEU A 274 -8.89 -0.04 7.01
N SER A 275 -8.75 -0.09 5.70
CA SER A 275 -7.45 -0.12 5.01
C SER A 275 -7.03 1.32 4.70
N GLY A 276 -5.94 1.78 5.27
CA GLY A 276 -5.41 3.13 5.08
C GLY A 276 -6.43 4.22 5.45
N SER A 277 -6.71 5.10 4.50
CA SER A 277 -7.74 6.15 4.65
C SER A 277 -9.17 5.65 4.42
N GLY A 278 -9.34 4.40 4.03
CA GLY A 278 -10.58 3.89 3.45
C GLY A 278 -10.74 4.29 1.97
N PRO A 279 -11.84 3.93 1.31
CA PRO A 279 -13.01 3.23 1.83
C PRO A 279 -12.84 1.71 1.94
N SER A 280 -11.74 1.13 1.42
CA SER A 280 -11.48 -0.30 1.58
C SER A 280 -11.37 -0.68 3.04
N ILE A 281 -11.80 -1.91 3.32
CA ILE A 281 -11.69 -2.53 4.64
C ILE A 281 -10.97 -3.86 4.50
N PHE A 282 -10.39 -4.34 5.59
CA PHE A 282 -9.82 -5.67 5.65
C PHE A 282 -10.23 -6.40 6.93
N ALA A 283 -10.34 -7.72 6.83
CA ALA A 283 -10.57 -8.61 7.95
C ALA A 283 -9.47 -9.68 7.97
N ALA A 284 -9.03 -10.10 9.16
CA ALA A 284 -8.10 -11.20 9.34
C ALA A 284 -8.85 -12.48 9.71
N VAL A 285 -8.50 -13.59 9.09
CA VAL A 285 -9.15 -14.90 9.27
C VAL A 285 -8.11 -16.01 9.38
N GLY A 286 -8.51 -17.16 9.96
CA GLY A 286 -7.60 -18.29 10.25
C GLY A 286 -7.40 -19.25 9.10
N ASP A 287 -8.34 -19.36 8.14
CA ASP A 287 -8.26 -20.27 7.00
C ASP A 287 -9.09 -19.79 5.79
N GLU A 288 -8.99 -20.51 4.66
CA GLU A 288 -9.69 -20.14 3.41
C GLU A 288 -11.21 -20.31 3.50
N ALA A 289 -11.70 -21.30 4.23
CA ALA A 289 -13.14 -21.53 4.36
C ALA A 289 -13.80 -20.38 5.16
N ASP A 290 -13.16 -19.93 6.22
CA ASP A 290 -13.56 -18.74 6.97
C ASP A 290 -13.46 -17.48 6.10
N ALA A 291 -12.44 -17.41 5.21
CA ALA A 291 -12.24 -16.27 4.33
C ALA A 291 -13.37 -16.06 3.34
N ASP A 292 -13.92 -17.14 2.75
CA ASP A 292 -15.06 -17.05 1.84
C ASP A 292 -16.33 -16.55 2.54
N VAL A 293 -16.61 -17.07 3.75
CA VAL A 293 -17.78 -16.64 4.54
C VAL A 293 -17.67 -15.16 4.96
N VAL A 294 -16.46 -14.74 5.37
CA VAL A 294 -16.18 -13.34 5.71
C VAL A 294 -16.26 -12.44 4.48
N ALA A 295 -15.79 -12.91 3.31
CA ALA A 295 -15.89 -12.15 2.06
C ALA A 295 -17.35 -11.87 1.67
N GLU A 296 -18.22 -12.88 1.76
CA GLU A 296 -19.65 -12.71 1.52
C GLU A 296 -20.29 -11.73 2.52
N ALA A 297 -19.94 -11.83 3.80
CA ALA A 297 -20.44 -10.94 4.85
C ALA A 297 -20.03 -9.47 4.61
N LEU A 298 -18.78 -9.22 4.20
CA LEU A 298 -18.29 -7.89 3.86
C LEU A 298 -19.04 -7.30 2.66
N GLN A 299 -19.21 -8.09 1.58
CA GLN A 299 -19.95 -7.68 0.39
C GLN A 299 -21.41 -7.38 0.72
N HIS A 300 -22.04 -8.23 1.51
CA HIS A 300 -23.43 -8.03 1.96
C HIS A 300 -23.58 -6.73 2.74
N GLY A 301 -22.65 -6.43 3.67
CA GLY A 301 -22.68 -5.19 4.44
C GLY A 301 -22.61 -3.93 3.58
N PHE A 302 -21.79 -3.92 2.53
CA PHE A 302 -21.76 -2.82 1.57
C PHE A 302 -23.01 -2.78 0.67
N ALA A 303 -23.51 -3.93 0.24
CA ALA A 303 -24.74 -4.02 -0.54
C ALA A 303 -25.95 -3.44 0.18
N GLN A 304 -26.04 -3.57 1.52
CA GLN A 304 -27.07 -2.92 2.34
C GLN A 304 -27.03 -1.39 2.26
N ALA A 305 -25.86 -0.81 1.99
CA ALA A 305 -25.68 0.62 1.73
C ALA A 305 -25.83 1.00 0.26
N GLY A 306 -26.23 0.07 -0.62
CA GLY A 306 -26.40 0.29 -2.05
C GLY A 306 -25.07 0.34 -2.84
N LEU A 307 -23.97 -0.15 -2.25
CA LEU A 307 -22.66 -0.13 -2.89
C LEU A 307 -22.29 -1.53 -3.40
N ALA A 308 -21.93 -1.63 -4.69
CA ALA A 308 -21.20 -2.77 -5.20
C ALA A 308 -19.78 -2.78 -4.59
N SER A 309 -19.21 -3.98 -4.47
CA SER A 309 -17.85 -4.09 -3.92
C SER A 309 -17.10 -5.25 -4.57
N ARG A 310 -15.77 -5.15 -4.55
CA ARG A 310 -14.86 -6.20 -4.99
C ARG A 310 -14.04 -6.68 -3.80
N THR A 311 -13.90 -8.00 -3.69
CA THR A 311 -13.18 -8.65 -2.59
C THR A 311 -12.03 -9.50 -3.13
N TRP A 312 -10.94 -9.51 -2.38
CA TRP A 312 -9.78 -10.37 -2.60
C TRP A 312 -9.44 -11.08 -1.29
N ILE A 313 -9.13 -12.37 -1.38
CA ILE A 313 -8.53 -13.14 -0.29
C ILE A 313 -7.04 -13.16 -0.54
N CYS A 314 -6.28 -12.65 0.42
CA CYS A 314 -4.85 -12.39 0.27
C CYS A 314 -4.05 -13.03 1.40
N ALA A 315 -2.84 -13.46 1.08
CA ALA A 315 -1.73 -13.53 2.03
C ALA A 315 -0.96 -12.19 2.03
N LEU A 316 0.04 -12.04 2.90
CA LEU A 316 1.01 -10.96 2.72
C LEU A 316 1.95 -11.27 1.55
N ASP A 317 2.15 -10.29 0.67
CA ASP A 317 3.20 -10.32 -0.35
C ASP A 317 4.56 -10.15 0.33
N LEU A 318 5.36 -11.20 0.43
CA LEU A 318 6.65 -11.17 1.14
C LEU A 318 7.79 -10.60 0.30
N GLU A 319 7.60 -10.46 -1.02
CA GLU A 319 8.64 -9.97 -1.95
C GLU A 319 8.62 -8.45 -2.12
N GLY A 320 7.43 -7.85 -2.09
CA GLY A 320 7.26 -6.43 -2.41
C GLY A 320 7.50 -6.11 -3.88
N ALA A 321 8.13 -4.98 -4.15
CA ALA A 321 8.45 -4.56 -5.50
C ALA A 321 9.41 -5.53 -6.19
N ARG A 322 9.09 -5.88 -7.45
CA ARG A 322 9.86 -6.85 -8.22
C ARG A 322 9.83 -6.55 -9.71
N LEU A 323 10.84 -7.05 -10.41
CA LEU A 323 10.93 -6.99 -11.86
C LEU A 323 10.13 -8.13 -12.47
N LEU A 324 9.43 -7.85 -13.55
CA LEU A 324 8.71 -8.85 -14.36
C LEU A 324 9.42 -9.08 -15.71
N SER A 325 10.16 -8.10 -16.22
CA SER A 325 10.96 -8.23 -17.43
C SER A 325 12.20 -7.33 -17.35
N PRO A 326 13.32 -7.65 -18.07
CA PRO A 326 13.49 -8.82 -18.93
C PRO A 326 13.58 -10.16 -18.20
N LEU A 327 14.02 -10.17 -16.94
CA LEU A 327 14.11 -11.38 -16.10
C LEU A 327 13.38 -11.12 -14.79
N PRO A 328 12.38 -11.94 -14.43
CA PRO A 328 11.70 -11.84 -13.15
C PRO A 328 12.68 -12.02 -11.99
N ARG A 329 12.70 -11.05 -11.08
CA ARG A 329 13.45 -11.10 -9.82
C ARG A 329 12.90 -10.12 -8.81
N PRO A 330 13.05 -10.39 -7.50
CA PRO A 330 12.82 -9.37 -6.47
C PRO A 330 13.75 -8.17 -6.67
N LEU A 331 13.33 -7.00 -6.23
CA LEU A 331 14.16 -5.80 -6.28
C LEU A 331 15.34 -5.92 -5.29
N PHE A 332 15.09 -6.56 -4.14
CA PHE A 332 16.12 -6.85 -3.15
C PHE A 332 16.22 -8.37 -2.94
N LEU A 333 17.44 -8.93 -3.07
CA LEU A 333 17.68 -10.38 -2.99
C LEU A 333 17.59 -10.95 -1.57
N GLU A 334 17.64 -10.09 -0.55
CA GLU A 334 17.50 -10.50 0.86
C GLU A 334 16.60 -9.50 1.59
N ALA A 335 15.62 -10.05 2.31
CA ALA A 335 14.94 -9.27 3.33
C ALA A 335 15.98 -8.92 4.40
N GLN A 336 16.37 -7.66 4.49
CA GLN A 336 17.22 -7.22 5.58
C GLN A 336 16.49 -7.49 6.91
N PRO A 337 17.17 -8.13 7.90
CA PRO A 337 16.59 -8.48 9.17
C PRO A 337 16.17 -7.29 10.01
#